data_21d89e822393e46c64338e074598dead
#
_entry.id   21d89e822393e46c64338e074598dead
#
_cell.length_a   1.000
_cell.length_b   1.000
_cell.length_c   1.000
_cell.angle_alpha   90.00
_cell.angle_beta   90.00
_cell.angle_gamma   90.00
#
_symmetry.space_group_name_H-M   'P 1'
#
loop_
_entity.id
_entity.type
_entity.pdbx_description
1 polymer ?
#
loop_
_entity_poly.entity_id
_entity_poly.type
_entity_poly.pdbx_seq_one_letter_code
_entity_poly.pdbx_strand_id
1 'polypeptide(L)'
;MPSKPRRTGGTRERRSSGTTDLLRLYLQDIGRVDLLTNEEEVTLARLVQRREALLLQQRELAESDAAIGELHRLEELQRREANQHSHWPTKQEWARAAGLPLPELQQRIDRGYQAWAEHAQLEAKDLKLALRNGRRAKDHMIQANLRLVVAVAKKYQQRGMEILDLVQEGPLGLERA
;
A
#
# COMPACT_ATOMS: atom_id res chain seq x y z
N MET A 1 30.98 26.54 53.56
CA MET A 1 30.03 26.98 52.51
C MET A 1 29.98 25.90 51.46
N PRO A 2 28.94 25.05 51.32
CA PRO A 2 28.87 24.02 50.31
C PRO A 2 28.15 24.53 49.07
N SER A 3 28.75 24.28 47.90
CA SER A 3 28.30 24.66 46.57
C SER A 3 27.03 23.85 46.16
N LYS A 4 26.02 24.54 45.61
CA LYS A 4 24.82 23.93 45.04
C LYS A 4 25.11 23.24 43.68
N PRO A 5 24.51 22.08 43.39
CA PRO A 5 24.62 21.49 42.09
C PRO A 5 23.70 22.19 41.06
N ARG A 6 24.27 22.44 39.87
CA ARG A 6 23.56 22.96 38.69
C ARG A 6 22.56 21.92 38.16
N ARG A 7 21.30 22.27 38.06
CA ARG A 7 20.26 21.50 37.37
C ARG A 7 20.49 21.60 35.85
N THR A 8 20.81 20.47 35.24
CA THR A 8 20.76 20.29 33.78
C THR A 8 19.29 20.01 33.36
N GLY A 9 18.57 21.06 33.01
CA GLY A 9 17.26 20.99 32.37
C GLY A 9 17.44 21.38 30.90
N GLY A 10 17.39 20.45 29.96
CA GLY A 10 17.56 20.83 28.58
C GLY A 10 17.43 19.76 27.51
N THR A 11 16.61 18.70 27.71
CA THR A 11 16.52 17.67 26.66
C THR A 11 15.08 17.30 26.28
N ARG A 12 14.07 17.82 26.95
CA ARG A 12 12.66 17.43 26.72
C ARG A 12 11.91 18.34 25.74
N GLU A 13 12.31 19.61 25.60
CA GLU A 13 11.62 20.59 24.75
C GLU A 13 11.94 20.47 23.25
N ARG A 14 13.14 19.99 22.88
CA ARG A 14 13.51 19.84 21.46
C ARG A 14 12.80 18.69 20.73
N ARG A 15 12.35 17.65 21.44
CA ARG A 15 11.63 16.50 20.82
C ARG A 15 10.17 16.84 20.50
N SER A 16 9.51 17.67 21.29
CA SER A 16 8.10 18.02 21.07
C SER A 16 7.90 18.96 19.88
N SER A 17 8.85 19.85 19.58
CA SER A 17 8.72 20.77 18.45
C SER A 17 8.84 20.06 17.10
N GLY A 18 9.79 19.12 16.96
CA GLY A 18 9.97 18.35 15.72
C GLY A 18 8.76 17.45 15.39
N THR A 19 8.17 16.82 16.40
CA THR A 19 6.97 15.99 16.22
C THR A 19 5.76 16.82 15.79
N THR A 20 5.61 18.02 16.35
CA THR A 20 4.53 18.96 16.00
C THR A 20 4.68 19.47 14.57
N ASP A 21 5.90 19.78 14.15
CA ASP A 21 6.17 20.27 12.79
C ASP A 21 5.94 19.16 11.74
N LEU A 22 6.36 17.91 12.01
CA LEU A 22 6.10 16.76 11.15
C LEU A 22 4.60 16.47 11.01
N LEU A 23 3.86 16.52 12.12
CA LEU A 23 2.40 16.35 12.10
C LEU A 23 1.74 17.47 11.29
N ARG A 24 2.20 18.72 11.42
CA ARG A 24 1.67 19.86 10.66
C ARG A 24 1.90 19.70 9.17
N LEU A 25 3.09 19.27 8.73
CA LEU A 25 3.40 18.97 7.33
C LEU A 25 2.52 17.83 6.81
N TYR A 26 2.38 16.75 7.57
CA TYR A 26 1.51 15.65 7.24
C TYR A 26 0.05 16.08 7.07
N LEU A 27 -0.47 16.88 8.01
CA LEU A 27 -1.82 17.45 7.94
C LEU A 27 -2.02 18.36 6.72
N GLN A 28 -0.99 19.10 6.34
CA GLN A 28 -1.01 19.94 5.15
C GLN A 28 -1.06 19.09 3.87
N ASP A 29 -0.31 18.00 3.81
CA ASP A 29 -0.29 17.11 2.65
C ASP A 29 -1.61 16.35 2.48
N ILE A 30 -2.16 15.77 3.55
CA ILE A 30 -3.47 15.09 3.47
C ILE A 30 -4.62 16.07 3.21
N GLY A 31 -4.46 17.33 3.58
CA GLY A 31 -5.45 18.38 3.31
C GLY A 31 -5.60 18.77 1.84
N ARG A 32 -4.66 18.33 0.99
CA ARG A 32 -4.69 18.59 -0.47
C ARG A 32 -5.58 17.63 -1.23
N VAL A 33 -5.93 16.50 -0.60
CA VAL A 33 -6.82 15.52 -1.21
C VAL A 33 -8.25 15.87 -0.82
N ASP A 34 -9.11 16.03 -1.82
CA ASP A 34 -10.52 16.31 -1.61
C ASP A 34 -11.23 15.12 -0.95
N LEU A 35 -12.27 15.41 -0.18
CA LEU A 35 -13.13 14.36 0.37
C LEU A 35 -13.96 13.76 -0.76
N LEU A 36 -14.14 12.45 -0.72
CA LEU A 36 -15.00 11.76 -1.68
C LEU A 36 -16.47 12.05 -1.39
N THR A 37 -17.23 12.20 -2.44
CA THR A 37 -18.70 12.13 -2.39
C THR A 37 -19.16 10.68 -2.28
N ASN A 38 -20.38 10.45 -1.82
CA ASN A 38 -20.97 9.10 -1.75
C ASN A 38 -20.96 8.38 -3.11
N GLU A 39 -21.17 9.11 -4.21
CA GLU A 39 -21.15 8.55 -5.56
C GLU A 39 -19.75 8.13 -5.99
N GLU A 40 -18.74 8.93 -5.65
CA GLU A 40 -17.32 8.60 -5.89
C GLU A 40 -16.89 7.41 -5.06
N GLU A 41 -17.26 7.34 -3.76
CA GLU A 41 -16.99 6.20 -2.90
C GLU A 41 -17.55 4.90 -3.47
N VAL A 42 -18.83 4.90 -3.91
CA VAL A 42 -19.46 3.73 -4.53
C VAL A 42 -18.74 3.32 -5.81
N THR A 43 -18.36 4.30 -6.63
CA THR A 43 -17.66 4.05 -7.90
C THR A 43 -16.27 3.43 -7.64
N LEU A 44 -15.50 4.00 -6.72
CA LEU A 44 -14.18 3.48 -6.35
C LEU A 44 -14.29 2.11 -5.68
N ALA A 45 -15.26 1.92 -4.78
CA ALA A 45 -15.50 0.63 -4.12
C ALA A 45 -15.77 -0.50 -5.13
N ARG A 46 -16.55 -0.24 -6.18
CA ARG A 46 -16.79 -1.22 -7.25
C ARG A 46 -15.51 -1.62 -7.99
N LEU A 47 -14.62 -0.66 -8.24
CA LEU A 47 -13.31 -0.95 -8.87
C LEU A 47 -12.43 -1.80 -7.94
N VAL A 48 -12.42 -1.49 -6.66
CA VAL A 48 -11.71 -2.28 -5.64
C VAL A 48 -12.27 -3.70 -5.56
N GLN A 49 -13.58 -3.86 -5.42
CA GLN A 49 -14.25 -5.15 -5.34
C GLN A 49 -13.97 -6.02 -6.58
N ARG A 50 -14.05 -5.41 -7.78
CA ARG A 50 -13.71 -6.11 -9.03
C ARG A 50 -12.27 -6.61 -9.03
N ARG A 51 -11.33 -5.80 -8.56
CA ARG A 51 -9.93 -6.20 -8.43
C ARG A 51 -9.75 -7.34 -7.45
N GLU A 52 -10.35 -7.25 -6.27
CA GLU A 52 -10.24 -8.31 -5.24
C GLU A 52 -10.84 -9.63 -5.72
N ALA A 53 -11.98 -9.60 -6.43
CA ALA A 53 -12.57 -10.78 -7.04
C ALA A 53 -11.63 -11.43 -8.08
N LEU A 54 -10.98 -10.63 -8.93
CA LEU A 54 -9.98 -11.14 -9.88
C LEU A 54 -8.77 -11.76 -9.16
N LEU A 55 -8.26 -11.12 -8.11
CA LEU A 55 -7.12 -11.65 -7.36
C LEU A 55 -7.48 -12.94 -6.60
N LEU A 56 -8.71 -13.06 -6.10
CA LEU A 56 -9.21 -14.30 -5.50
C LEU A 56 -9.25 -15.42 -6.56
N GLN A 57 -9.82 -15.13 -7.73
CA GLN A 57 -9.84 -16.07 -8.86
C GLN A 57 -8.42 -16.52 -9.26
N GLN A 58 -7.44 -15.61 -9.33
CA GLN A 58 -6.06 -15.95 -9.63
C GLN A 58 -5.49 -16.96 -8.62
N ARG A 59 -5.75 -16.77 -7.33
CA ARG A 59 -5.27 -17.67 -6.27
C ARG A 59 -5.88 -19.05 -6.40
N GLU A 60 -7.18 -19.14 -6.65
CA GLU A 60 -7.89 -20.41 -6.84
C GLU A 60 -7.37 -21.15 -8.08
N LEU A 61 -7.18 -20.44 -9.19
CA LEU A 61 -6.67 -21.02 -10.44
C LEU A 61 -5.17 -21.37 -10.37
N ALA A 62 -4.38 -20.73 -9.51
CA ALA A 62 -2.95 -20.97 -9.39
C ALA A 62 -2.61 -22.42 -8.98
N GLU A 63 -3.54 -23.15 -8.37
CA GLU A 63 -3.40 -24.56 -7.99
C GLU A 63 -3.68 -25.51 -9.16
N SER A 64 -4.53 -25.11 -10.11
CA SER A 64 -5.02 -25.95 -11.21
C SER A 64 -4.42 -25.60 -12.57
N ASP A 65 -3.98 -24.36 -12.77
CA ASP A 65 -3.37 -23.87 -14.02
C ASP A 65 -1.89 -23.53 -13.80
N ALA A 66 -1.00 -24.24 -14.49
CA ALA A 66 0.45 -24.10 -14.34
C ALA A 66 0.96 -22.69 -14.74
N ALA A 67 0.36 -22.06 -15.76
CA ALA A 67 0.77 -20.74 -16.21
C ALA A 67 0.36 -19.64 -15.24
N ILE A 68 -0.85 -19.76 -14.67
CA ILE A 68 -1.35 -18.83 -13.63
C ILE A 68 -0.58 -19.05 -12.32
N GLY A 69 -0.30 -20.29 -11.96
CA GLY A 69 0.50 -20.63 -10.78
C GLY A 69 1.93 -20.08 -10.88
N GLU A 70 2.53 -20.13 -12.07
CA GLU A 70 3.85 -19.51 -12.30
C GLU A 70 3.79 -17.98 -12.20
N LEU A 71 2.79 -17.34 -12.82
CA LEU A 71 2.56 -15.91 -12.69
C LEU A 71 2.42 -15.50 -11.22
N HIS A 72 1.59 -16.22 -10.46
CA HIS A 72 1.38 -15.96 -9.05
C HIS A 72 2.70 -16.02 -8.24
N ARG A 73 3.53 -17.06 -8.47
CA ARG A 73 4.84 -17.19 -7.82
C ARG A 73 5.79 -16.05 -8.19
N LEU A 74 5.81 -15.63 -9.46
CA LEU A 74 6.64 -14.54 -9.92
C LEU A 74 6.21 -13.20 -9.30
N GLU A 75 4.90 -12.94 -9.19
CA GLU A 75 4.37 -11.74 -8.53
C GLU A 75 4.63 -11.73 -7.02
N GLU A 76 4.54 -12.88 -6.36
CA GLU A 76 4.92 -13.04 -4.95
C GLU A 76 6.41 -12.76 -4.72
N LEU A 77 7.28 -13.27 -5.60
CA LEU A 77 8.71 -12.98 -5.57
C LEU A 77 8.97 -11.48 -5.71
N GLN A 78 8.32 -10.82 -6.70
CA GLN A 78 8.44 -9.37 -6.90
C GLN A 78 8.03 -8.58 -5.64
N ARG A 79 6.97 -9.02 -4.97
CA ARG A 79 6.45 -8.40 -3.74
C ARG A 79 7.42 -8.57 -2.56
N ARG A 80 8.04 -9.76 -2.44
CA ARG A 80 9.07 -10.02 -1.42
C ARG A 80 10.31 -9.14 -1.63
N GLU A 81 10.79 -9.04 -2.87
CA GLU A 81 11.90 -8.15 -3.21
C GLU A 81 11.58 -6.68 -2.89
N ALA A 82 10.37 -6.22 -3.23
CA ALA A 82 9.93 -4.87 -2.92
C ALA A 82 9.93 -4.59 -1.40
N ASN A 83 9.50 -5.55 -0.59
CA ASN A 83 9.47 -5.42 0.87
C ASN A 83 10.89 -5.41 1.48
N GLN A 84 11.82 -6.19 0.91
CA GLN A 84 13.21 -6.26 1.40
C GLN A 84 14.00 -5.00 1.07
N HIS A 85 13.77 -4.43 -0.10
CA HIS A 85 14.54 -3.29 -0.62
C HIS A 85 13.84 -1.95 -0.47
N SER A 86 12.62 -1.91 0.09
CA SER A 86 11.79 -0.69 0.25
C SER A 86 11.49 0.05 -1.06
N HIS A 87 11.66 -0.60 -2.20
CA HIS A 87 11.28 -0.11 -3.53
C HIS A 87 10.85 -1.26 -4.44
N TRP A 88 10.00 -0.97 -5.42
CA TRP A 88 9.63 -1.96 -6.42
C TRP A 88 10.82 -2.31 -7.30
N PRO A 89 11.15 -3.62 -7.49
CA PRO A 89 12.25 -4.02 -8.33
C PRO A 89 12.00 -3.66 -9.79
N THR A 90 13.03 -3.21 -10.46
CA THR A 90 13.04 -3.08 -11.91
C THR A 90 12.84 -4.44 -12.56
N LYS A 91 12.45 -4.47 -13.85
CA LYS A 91 12.31 -5.75 -14.58
C LYS A 91 13.60 -6.56 -14.59
N GLN A 92 14.76 -5.92 -14.60
CA GLN A 92 16.07 -6.58 -14.56
C GLN A 92 16.36 -7.20 -13.19
N GLU A 93 16.07 -6.48 -12.10
CA GLU A 93 16.21 -7.00 -10.73
C GLU A 93 15.25 -8.16 -10.50
N TRP A 94 14.00 -8.03 -10.94
CA TRP A 94 13.03 -9.12 -10.86
C TRP A 94 13.46 -10.36 -11.65
N ALA A 95 13.96 -10.20 -12.88
CA ALA A 95 14.49 -11.30 -13.69
C ALA A 95 15.67 -12.00 -12.99
N ARG A 96 16.57 -11.21 -12.40
CA ARG A 96 17.71 -11.72 -11.63
C ARG A 96 17.25 -12.49 -10.39
N ALA A 97 16.31 -11.94 -9.63
CA ALA A 97 15.73 -12.60 -8.46
C ALA A 97 15.01 -13.91 -8.84
N ALA A 98 14.35 -13.95 -9.99
CA ALA A 98 13.69 -15.14 -10.52
C ALA A 98 14.67 -16.18 -11.12
N GLY A 99 15.96 -15.84 -11.28
CA GLY A 99 16.94 -16.69 -11.96
C GLY A 99 16.66 -16.89 -13.46
N LEU A 100 15.97 -15.93 -14.08
CA LEU A 100 15.52 -16.02 -15.49
C LEU A 100 16.15 -14.91 -16.34
N PRO A 101 16.43 -15.18 -17.63
CA PRO A 101 16.67 -14.11 -18.59
C PRO A 101 15.45 -13.18 -18.72
N LEU A 102 15.68 -11.89 -18.90
CA LEU A 102 14.59 -10.91 -18.98
C LEU A 102 13.52 -11.23 -20.05
N PRO A 103 13.88 -11.69 -21.28
CA PRO A 103 12.88 -12.08 -22.28
C PRO A 103 12.03 -13.27 -21.82
N GLU A 104 12.63 -14.24 -21.13
CA GLU A 104 11.93 -15.41 -20.61
C GLU A 104 10.97 -15.04 -19.46
N LEU A 105 11.41 -14.19 -18.52
CA LEU A 105 10.53 -13.63 -17.49
C LEU A 105 9.31 -12.96 -18.13
N GLN A 106 9.52 -12.12 -19.14
CA GLN A 106 8.42 -11.41 -19.81
C GLN A 106 7.46 -12.38 -20.49
N GLN A 107 7.98 -13.40 -21.18
CA GLN A 107 7.16 -14.43 -21.85
C GLN A 107 6.31 -15.21 -20.82
N ARG A 108 6.88 -15.60 -19.69
CA ARG A 108 6.16 -16.35 -18.64
C ARG A 108 5.06 -15.50 -18.02
N ILE A 109 5.34 -14.22 -17.73
CA ILE A 109 4.35 -13.26 -17.24
C ILE A 109 3.20 -13.10 -18.25
N ASP A 110 3.51 -12.88 -19.53
CA ASP A 110 2.48 -12.66 -20.55
C ASP A 110 1.63 -13.91 -20.77
N ARG A 111 2.24 -15.10 -20.74
CA ARG A 111 1.50 -16.40 -20.79
C ARG A 111 0.54 -16.52 -19.58
N GLY A 112 1.01 -16.23 -18.38
CA GLY A 112 0.17 -16.32 -17.18
C GLY A 112 -0.99 -15.32 -17.21
N TYR A 113 -0.76 -14.08 -17.66
CA TYR A 113 -1.85 -13.11 -17.84
C TYR A 113 -2.83 -13.50 -18.94
N GLN A 114 -2.36 -14.16 -19.99
CA GLN A 114 -3.23 -14.64 -21.08
C GLN A 114 -4.13 -15.76 -20.59
N ALA A 115 -3.57 -16.78 -19.93
CA ALA A 115 -4.34 -17.87 -19.33
C ALA A 115 -5.37 -17.35 -18.31
N TRP A 116 -4.97 -16.43 -17.43
CA TRP A 116 -5.90 -15.83 -16.47
C TRP A 116 -7.01 -15.02 -17.14
N ALA A 117 -6.70 -14.25 -18.18
CA ALA A 117 -7.68 -13.48 -18.93
C ALA A 117 -8.73 -14.37 -19.60
N GLU A 118 -8.35 -15.54 -20.13
CA GLU A 118 -9.26 -16.54 -20.69
C GLU A 118 -10.26 -17.02 -19.63
N HIS A 119 -9.78 -17.39 -18.42
CA HIS A 119 -10.66 -17.78 -17.31
C HIS A 119 -11.57 -16.62 -16.83
N ALA A 120 -11.09 -15.38 -16.87
CA ALA A 120 -11.86 -14.20 -16.52
C ALA A 120 -12.80 -13.73 -17.64
N GLN A 121 -12.77 -14.34 -18.81
CA GLN A 121 -13.51 -13.94 -20.01
C GLN A 121 -13.22 -12.47 -20.42
N LEU A 122 -11.95 -12.08 -20.32
CA LEU A 122 -11.44 -10.75 -20.63
C LEU A 122 -10.29 -10.84 -21.63
N GLU A 123 -10.00 -9.71 -22.29
CA GLU A 123 -8.71 -9.52 -22.95
C GLU A 123 -7.62 -9.30 -21.89
N ALA A 124 -6.39 -9.80 -22.12
CA ALA A 124 -5.28 -9.65 -21.18
C ALA A 124 -4.97 -8.17 -20.85
N LYS A 125 -5.16 -7.27 -21.81
CA LYS A 125 -5.04 -5.81 -21.60
C LYS A 125 -6.09 -5.26 -20.65
N ASP A 126 -7.34 -5.74 -20.75
CA ASP A 126 -8.48 -5.29 -19.95
C ASP A 126 -8.38 -5.85 -18.52
N LEU A 127 -7.89 -7.08 -18.37
CA LEU A 127 -7.55 -7.66 -17.07
C LEU A 127 -6.48 -6.79 -16.37
N LYS A 128 -5.35 -6.51 -17.04
CA LYS A 128 -4.28 -5.66 -16.50
C LYS A 128 -4.79 -4.25 -16.16
N LEU A 129 -5.71 -3.70 -16.97
CA LEU A 129 -6.33 -2.39 -16.73
C LEU A 129 -7.24 -2.43 -15.50
N ALA A 130 -8.09 -3.45 -15.36
CA ALA A 130 -8.97 -3.63 -14.21
C ALA A 130 -8.18 -3.73 -12.89
N LEU A 131 -7.12 -4.53 -12.88
CA LEU A 131 -6.23 -4.67 -11.72
C LEU A 131 -5.57 -3.34 -11.33
N ARG A 132 -5.07 -2.59 -12.32
CA ARG A 132 -4.45 -1.27 -12.10
C ARG A 132 -5.44 -0.24 -11.60
N ASN A 133 -6.64 -0.19 -12.21
CA ASN A 133 -7.69 0.76 -11.82
C ASN A 133 -8.19 0.48 -10.40
N GLY A 134 -8.40 -0.79 -10.05
CA GLY A 134 -8.79 -1.16 -8.69
C GLY A 134 -7.73 -0.81 -7.65
N ARG A 135 -6.42 -0.98 -7.98
CA ARG A 135 -5.33 -0.54 -7.09
C ARG A 135 -5.36 0.98 -6.89
N ARG A 136 -5.45 1.75 -7.98
CA ARG A 136 -5.53 3.22 -7.89
C ARG A 136 -6.76 3.70 -7.12
N ALA A 137 -7.89 3.01 -7.31
CA ALA A 137 -9.12 3.31 -6.56
C ALA A 137 -8.91 3.06 -5.06
N LYS A 138 -8.29 1.94 -4.68
CA LYS A 138 -7.96 1.64 -3.28
C LYS A 138 -7.03 2.70 -2.68
N ASP A 139 -5.95 3.05 -3.38
CA ASP A 139 -5.00 4.07 -2.94
C ASP A 139 -5.70 5.44 -2.75
N HIS A 140 -6.59 5.81 -3.68
CA HIS A 140 -7.37 7.05 -3.60
C HIS A 140 -8.34 7.05 -2.41
N MET A 141 -9.08 5.96 -2.19
CA MET A 141 -9.97 5.83 -1.03
C MET A 141 -9.20 5.94 0.30
N ILE A 142 -8.04 5.30 0.40
CA ILE A 142 -7.19 5.41 1.59
C ILE A 142 -6.75 6.86 1.79
N GLN A 143 -6.23 7.52 0.75
CA GLN A 143 -5.76 8.91 0.82
C GLN A 143 -6.88 9.88 1.23
N ALA A 144 -8.08 9.77 0.65
CA ALA A 144 -9.21 10.61 1.00
C ALA A 144 -9.65 10.43 2.46
N ASN A 145 -9.49 9.20 3.00
CA ASN A 145 -9.84 8.89 4.39
C ASN A 145 -8.74 9.18 5.42
N LEU A 146 -7.52 9.61 5.01
CA LEU A 146 -6.44 9.94 5.97
C LEU A 146 -6.84 11.04 6.97
N ARG A 147 -7.69 11.97 6.57
CA ARG A 147 -8.21 13.01 7.48
C ARG A 147 -9.07 12.41 8.59
N LEU A 148 -9.86 11.37 8.28
CA LEU A 148 -10.62 10.61 9.28
C LEU A 148 -9.68 9.89 10.24
N VAL A 149 -8.63 9.25 9.73
CA VAL A 149 -7.59 8.59 10.54
C VAL A 149 -7.01 9.56 11.57
N VAL A 150 -6.62 10.76 11.14
CA VAL A 150 -6.09 11.78 12.04
C VAL A 150 -7.13 12.24 13.09
N ALA A 151 -8.38 12.43 12.68
CA ALA A 151 -9.45 12.81 13.59
C ALA A 151 -9.69 11.75 14.67
N VAL A 152 -9.61 10.47 14.31
CA VAL A 152 -9.68 9.33 15.25
C VAL A 152 -8.42 9.28 16.12
N ALA A 153 -7.22 9.35 15.53
CA ALA A 153 -5.95 9.32 16.27
C ALA A 153 -5.86 10.38 17.36
N LYS A 154 -6.36 11.60 17.10
CA LYS A 154 -6.42 12.69 18.10
C LYS A 154 -7.21 12.31 19.35
N LYS A 155 -8.25 11.47 19.24
CA LYS A 155 -9.04 11.01 20.41
C LYS A 155 -8.27 10.03 21.29
N TYR A 156 -7.25 9.38 20.75
CA TYR A 156 -6.43 8.39 21.45
C TYR A 156 -5.07 8.92 21.93
N GLN A 157 -4.73 10.16 21.59
CA GLN A 157 -3.44 10.80 21.93
C GLN A 157 -3.14 10.85 23.44
N GLN A 158 -4.18 10.82 24.30
CA GLN A 158 -4.00 10.88 25.77
C GLN A 158 -3.80 9.48 26.42
N ARG A 159 -3.72 8.40 25.62
CA ARG A 159 -3.62 7.02 26.13
C ARG A 159 -2.21 6.45 26.07
N GLY A 160 -1.17 7.30 26.01
CA GLY A 160 0.23 6.88 26.09
C GLY A 160 0.89 6.53 24.76
N MET A 161 0.20 6.72 23.61
CA MET A 161 0.77 6.57 22.27
C MET A 161 1.03 7.93 21.63
N GLU A 162 2.14 8.07 20.91
CA GLU A 162 2.40 9.28 20.13
C GLU A 162 1.46 9.36 18.94
N ILE A 163 0.98 10.56 18.62
CA ILE A 163 0.02 10.77 17.52
C ILE A 163 0.59 10.35 16.16
N LEU A 164 1.91 10.47 15.96
CA LEU A 164 2.56 10.05 14.73
C LEU A 164 2.49 8.52 14.54
N ASP A 165 2.67 7.75 15.62
CA ASP A 165 2.56 6.28 15.57
C ASP A 165 1.11 5.88 15.22
N LEU A 166 0.12 6.50 15.87
CA LEU A 166 -1.30 6.27 15.58
C LEU A 166 -1.67 6.62 14.13
N VAL A 167 -1.09 7.69 13.60
CA VAL A 167 -1.34 8.14 12.23
C VAL A 167 -0.66 7.24 11.19
N GLN A 168 0.47 6.62 11.52
CA GLN A 168 1.15 5.64 10.66
C GLN A 168 0.41 4.29 10.63
N GLU A 169 -0.15 3.86 11.74
CA GLU A 169 -0.95 2.63 11.82
C GLU A 169 -2.35 2.74 11.20
N GLY A 170 -2.90 3.96 11.16
CA GLY A 170 -4.25 4.20 10.66
C GLY A 170 -4.49 3.76 9.19
N PRO A 171 -3.61 4.08 8.23
CA PRO A 171 -3.73 3.62 6.85
C PRO A 171 -3.72 2.09 6.73
N LEU A 172 -2.93 1.39 7.57
CA LEU A 172 -2.93 -0.08 7.63
C LEU A 172 -4.28 -0.64 8.09
N GLY A 173 -4.94 0.06 9.01
CA GLY A 173 -6.32 -0.25 9.41
C GLY A 173 -7.32 -0.08 8.27
N LEU A 174 -7.22 1.02 7.50
CA LEU A 174 -8.07 1.27 6.33
C LEU A 174 -7.79 0.27 5.17
N GLU A 175 -6.57 -0.24 5.07
CA GLU A 175 -6.23 -1.22 4.05
C GLU A 175 -6.90 -2.57 4.29
N ARG A 176 -7.18 -2.91 5.56
CA ARG A 176 -7.79 -4.17 6.00
C ARG A 176 -9.32 -4.12 6.08
N ALA A 177 -9.91 -2.92 6.14
CA ALA A 177 -11.34 -2.71 6.20
C ALA A 177 -12.02 -2.84 4.84
#